data_9a3ab985c618e6fb262c31b312fc3f1e
#
_entry.id   9a3ab985c618e6fb262c31b312fc3f1e
#
_cell.length_a   1.000
_cell.length_b   1.000
_cell.length_c   1.000
_cell.angle_alpha   90.00
_cell.angle_beta   90.00
_cell.angle_gamma   90.00
#
_symmetry.space_group_name_H-M   'P 1'
#
loop_
_entity.id
_entity.type
_entity.pdbx_description
1 polymer ?
#
loop_
_entity_poly.entity_id
_entity_poly.type
_entity_poly.pdbx_seq_one_letter_code
_entity_poly.pdbx_strand_id
1 'polypeptide(L)'
;MDFEKKAKEIIEGVQHPAINHSLYDLGLIKSYTIEKDTVQIIMALPALNIPIIGMLIQSIEQPLQAINAKVSFEKTVMTPEELQKFLAMEQSAWKGL
;
A
#
# COMPACT_ATOMS: atom_id res chain seq x y z
N MET A 1 11.64 15.96 -9.28
CA MET A 1 11.20 15.58 -10.62
C MET A 1 9.75 15.18 -10.60
N ASP A 2 9.02 15.49 -11.65
CA ASP A 2 7.56 15.30 -11.68
C ASP A 2 7.15 13.84 -11.50
N PHE A 3 7.89 12.90 -12.09
CA PHE A 3 7.58 11.49 -11.97
C PHE A 3 7.66 11.02 -10.52
N GLU A 4 8.75 11.35 -9.85
CA GLU A 4 8.97 10.94 -8.46
C GLU A 4 7.88 11.51 -7.55
N LYS A 5 7.56 12.78 -7.72
CA LYS A 5 6.51 13.44 -6.94
C LYS A 5 5.15 12.79 -7.18
N LYS A 6 4.79 12.52 -8.43
CA LYS A 6 3.52 11.89 -8.78
C LYS A 6 3.44 10.47 -8.22
N ALA A 7 4.52 9.70 -8.35
CA ALA A 7 4.57 8.34 -7.82
C ALA A 7 4.39 8.33 -6.31
N LYS A 8 5.06 9.24 -5.60
CA LYS A 8 4.94 9.36 -4.16
C LYS A 8 3.50 9.69 -3.76
N GLU A 9 2.88 10.66 -4.41
CA GLU A 9 1.50 11.04 -4.12
C GLU A 9 0.55 9.87 -4.33
N ILE A 10 0.75 9.10 -5.40
CA ILE A 10 -0.07 7.92 -5.68
C ILE A 10 0.10 6.88 -4.58
N ILE A 11 1.35 6.52 -4.26
CA ILE A 11 1.64 5.46 -3.28
C ILE A 11 1.07 5.80 -1.91
N GLU A 12 1.23 7.05 -1.48
CA GLU A 12 0.77 7.46 -0.15
C GLU A 12 -0.72 7.80 -0.10
N GLY A 13 -1.35 7.93 -1.27
CA GLY A 13 -2.76 8.32 -1.35
C GLY A 13 -3.75 7.20 -1.62
N VAL A 14 -3.28 5.99 -1.94
CA VAL A 14 -4.19 4.87 -2.23
C VAL A 14 -4.96 4.47 -0.97
N GLN A 15 -6.29 4.47 -1.08
CA GLN A 15 -7.18 4.19 0.05
C GLN A 15 -7.53 2.72 0.14
N HIS A 16 -7.67 2.22 1.36
CA HIS A 16 -8.17 0.86 1.58
C HIS A 16 -9.67 0.83 1.26
N PRO A 17 -10.16 -0.24 0.61
CA PRO A 17 -11.58 -0.29 0.23
C PRO A 17 -12.55 -0.38 1.40
N ALA A 18 -12.13 -0.92 2.54
CA ALA A 18 -13.01 -1.16 3.68
C ALA A 18 -12.63 -0.37 4.94
N ILE A 19 -11.50 0.32 4.94
CA ILE A 19 -11.00 1.07 6.09
C ILE A 19 -10.78 2.52 5.66
N ASN A 20 -11.21 3.46 6.48
CA ASN A 20 -11.11 4.89 6.14
C ASN A 20 -9.72 5.45 6.40
N HIS A 21 -8.71 4.81 5.81
CA HIS A 21 -7.31 5.24 5.84
C HIS A 21 -6.63 4.80 4.55
N SER A 22 -5.53 5.48 4.21
CA SER A 22 -4.70 5.04 3.10
C SER A 22 -3.95 3.76 3.48
N LEU A 23 -3.52 3.01 2.47
CA LEU A 23 -2.71 1.82 2.71
C LEU A 23 -1.39 2.19 3.40
N TYR A 24 -0.84 3.35 3.05
CA TYR A 24 0.39 3.84 3.65
C TYR A 24 0.20 4.13 5.16
N ASP A 25 -0.90 4.81 5.52
CA ASP A 25 -1.19 5.13 6.93
C ASP A 25 -1.43 3.87 7.75
N LEU A 26 -2.04 2.85 7.15
CA LEU A 26 -2.30 1.58 7.83
C LEU A 26 -1.04 0.75 8.04
N GLY A 27 0.08 1.14 7.42
CA GLY A 27 1.30 0.37 7.49
C GLY A 27 1.35 -0.79 6.52
N LEU A 28 0.38 -0.90 5.61
CA LEU A 28 0.38 -1.94 4.58
C LEU A 28 1.46 -1.70 3.53
N ILE A 29 1.84 -0.45 3.30
CA ILE A 29 3.00 -0.09 2.52
C ILE A 29 4.11 0.24 3.52
N LYS A 30 5.06 -0.68 3.67
CA LYS A 30 6.13 -0.53 4.65
C LYS A 30 7.18 0.47 4.19
N SER A 31 7.60 0.36 2.93
CA SER A 31 8.55 1.27 2.33
C SER A 31 8.44 1.18 0.81
N TYR A 32 9.03 2.15 0.14
CA TYR A 32 9.10 2.14 -1.32
C TYR A 32 10.33 2.91 -1.77
N THR A 33 10.82 2.57 -2.96
CA THR A 33 11.91 3.31 -3.61
C THR A 33 11.50 3.66 -5.03
N ILE A 34 11.93 4.83 -5.48
CA ILE A 34 11.65 5.33 -6.82
C ILE A 34 12.98 5.64 -7.48
N GLU A 35 13.29 4.96 -8.60
CA GLU A 35 14.49 5.20 -9.38
C GLU A 35 14.09 5.33 -10.85
N LYS A 36 14.28 6.52 -11.43
CA LYS A 36 13.88 6.79 -12.81
C LYS A 36 12.40 6.46 -12.99
N ASP A 37 12.07 5.48 -13.82
CA ASP A 37 10.69 5.04 -14.06
C ASP A 37 10.33 3.77 -13.30
N THR A 38 11.18 3.31 -12.39
CA THR A 38 10.99 2.07 -11.65
C THR A 38 10.58 2.36 -10.21
N VAL A 39 9.53 1.70 -9.75
CA VAL A 39 9.03 1.81 -8.38
C VAL A 39 9.06 0.43 -7.75
N GLN A 40 9.71 0.32 -6.61
CA GLN A 40 9.71 -0.92 -5.82
C GLN A 40 8.99 -0.66 -4.51
N ILE A 41 8.01 -1.50 -4.19
CA ILE A 41 7.17 -1.34 -3.02
C ILE A 41 7.28 -2.58 -2.14
N ILE A 42 7.54 -2.36 -0.85
CA ILE A 42 7.56 -3.42 0.15
C ILE A 42 6.28 -3.30 0.95
N MET A 43 5.44 -4.34 0.90
CA MET A 43 4.18 -4.38 1.63
C MET A 43 4.33 -5.23 2.89
N ALA A 44 3.82 -4.72 4.01
CA ALA A 44 3.72 -5.47 5.26
C ALA A 44 2.25 -5.85 5.45
N LEU A 45 1.98 -7.14 5.52
CA LEU A 45 0.62 -7.66 5.54
C LEU A 45 0.33 -8.39 6.84
N PRO A 46 -0.93 -8.36 7.33
CA PRO A 46 -1.30 -9.13 8.54
C PRO A 46 -1.08 -10.62 8.36
N ALA A 47 -1.28 -11.12 7.14
CA ALA A 47 -1.00 -12.50 6.77
C ALA A 47 -0.75 -12.55 5.27
N LEU A 48 0.01 -13.55 4.80
CA LEU A 48 0.36 -13.63 3.38
C LEU A 48 -0.72 -14.32 2.53
N ASN A 49 -1.72 -14.90 3.16
CA ASN A 49 -2.75 -15.66 2.44
C ASN A 49 -4.14 -15.03 2.49
N ILE A 50 -4.21 -13.71 2.73
CA ILE A 50 -5.52 -13.03 2.74
C ILE A 50 -5.96 -12.74 1.31
N PRO A 51 -7.26 -12.95 0.99
CA PRO A 51 -7.75 -12.80 -0.38
C PRO A 51 -7.65 -11.40 -0.96
N ILE A 52 -7.67 -10.37 -0.10
CA ILE A 52 -7.70 -8.98 -0.55
C ILE A 52 -6.35 -8.49 -1.10
N ILE A 53 -5.27 -9.25 -0.90
CA ILE A 53 -3.92 -8.81 -1.31
C ILE A 53 -3.87 -8.44 -2.79
N GLY A 54 -4.43 -9.25 -3.65
CA GLY A 54 -4.45 -8.97 -5.09
C GLY A 54 -5.12 -7.67 -5.43
N MET A 55 -6.24 -7.36 -4.76
CA MET A 55 -6.96 -6.12 -4.95
C MET A 55 -6.13 -4.91 -4.48
N LEU A 56 -5.46 -5.04 -3.33
CA LEU A 56 -4.62 -3.97 -2.80
C LEU A 56 -3.45 -3.67 -3.75
N ILE A 57 -2.80 -4.72 -4.25
CA ILE A 57 -1.71 -4.57 -5.20
C ILE A 57 -2.19 -3.86 -6.47
N GLN A 58 -3.32 -4.28 -7.03
CA GLN A 58 -3.92 -3.65 -8.20
C GLN A 58 -4.23 -2.18 -7.97
N SER A 59 -4.76 -1.84 -6.80
CA SER A 59 -5.11 -0.46 -6.45
C SER A 59 -3.89 0.45 -6.44
N ILE A 60 -2.71 -0.08 -6.15
CA ILE A 60 -1.46 0.68 -6.18
C ILE A 60 -0.89 0.67 -7.59
N GLU A 61 -0.89 -0.48 -8.24
CA GLU A 61 -0.24 -0.68 -9.52
C GLU A 61 -0.90 0.10 -10.66
N GLN A 62 -2.23 0.09 -10.72
CA GLN A 62 -2.95 0.72 -11.83
C GLN A 62 -2.63 2.20 -12.00
N PRO A 63 -2.74 3.05 -10.96
CA PRO A 63 -2.41 4.46 -11.13
C PRO A 63 -0.93 4.70 -11.42
N LEU A 64 -0.03 3.84 -10.93
CA LEU A 64 1.38 3.95 -11.25
C LEU A 64 1.65 3.58 -12.70
N GLN A 65 0.96 2.58 -13.24
CA GLN A 65 1.08 2.23 -14.65
C GLN A 65 0.57 3.36 -15.55
N ALA A 66 -0.42 4.11 -15.09
CA ALA A 66 -0.95 5.25 -15.83
C ALA A 66 0.08 6.34 -16.04
N ILE A 67 1.12 6.42 -15.21
CA ILE A 67 2.24 7.34 -15.41
C ILE A 67 3.48 6.61 -15.93
N ASN A 68 3.28 5.43 -16.52
CA ASN A 68 4.32 4.63 -17.17
C ASN A 68 5.39 4.12 -16.21
N ALA A 69 5.04 3.91 -14.95
CA ALA A 69 5.96 3.34 -13.98
C ALA A 69 6.09 1.83 -14.16
N LYS A 70 7.30 1.33 -13.96
CA LYS A 70 7.56 -0.11 -13.84
C LYS A 70 7.52 -0.44 -12.36
N VAL A 71 6.54 -1.23 -11.94
CA VAL A 71 6.27 -1.46 -10.52
C VAL A 71 6.59 -2.90 -10.16
N SER A 72 7.31 -3.08 -9.04
CA SER A 72 7.53 -4.40 -8.46
C SER A 72 7.13 -4.37 -6.99
N PHE A 73 6.65 -5.52 -6.50
CA PHE A 73 6.16 -5.65 -5.14
C PHE A 73 6.90 -6.75 -4.41
N GLU A 74 7.26 -6.49 -3.15
CA GLU A 74 7.76 -7.49 -2.23
C GLU A 74 6.80 -7.54 -1.05
N LYS A 75 6.41 -8.73 -0.63
CA LYS A 75 5.45 -8.92 0.47
C LYS A 75 6.15 -9.49 1.69
N THR A 76 5.85 -8.92 2.86
CA THR A 76 6.34 -9.44 4.13
C THR A 76 5.19 -9.42 5.14
N VAL A 77 5.34 -10.15 6.24
CA VAL A 77 4.35 -10.18 7.30
C VAL A 77 4.64 -9.05 8.28
N MET A 78 3.60 -8.41 8.78
CA MET A 78 3.72 -7.36 9.80
C MET A 78 4.38 -7.91 11.06
N THR A 79 5.21 -7.07 11.70
CA THR A 79 5.68 -7.35 13.06
C THR A 79 4.49 -7.27 14.02
N PRO A 80 4.60 -7.83 15.25
CA PRO A 80 3.51 -7.72 16.22
C PRO A 80 3.09 -6.28 16.50
N GLU A 81 4.04 -5.35 16.55
CA GLU A 81 3.74 -3.93 16.77
C GLU A 81 2.98 -3.33 15.60
N GLU A 82 3.41 -3.63 14.38
CA GLU A 82 2.73 -3.17 13.18
C GLU A 82 1.32 -3.72 13.10
N LEU A 83 1.14 -4.99 13.45
CA LEU A 83 -0.16 -5.63 13.43
C LEU A 83 -1.11 -5.00 14.45
N GLN A 84 -0.62 -4.73 15.66
CA GLN A 84 -1.44 -4.07 16.68
C GLN A 84 -1.94 -2.70 16.23
N LYS A 85 -1.05 -1.92 15.64
CA LYS A 85 -1.41 -0.61 15.11
C LYS A 85 -2.45 -0.73 14.01
N PHE A 86 -2.25 -1.67 13.09
CA PHE A 86 -3.17 -1.92 11.99
C PHE A 86 -4.57 -2.28 12.52
N LEU A 87 -4.64 -3.22 13.47
CA LEU A 87 -5.91 -3.66 14.02
C LEU A 87 -6.64 -2.53 14.75
N ALA A 88 -5.91 -1.69 15.47
CA ALA A 88 -6.51 -0.54 16.15
C ALA A 88 -7.10 0.45 15.14
N MET A 89 -6.40 0.73 14.06
CA MET A 89 -6.88 1.63 13.03
C MET A 89 -8.06 1.02 12.28
N GLU A 90 -8.02 -0.29 12.02
CA GLU A 90 -9.11 -0.99 11.38
C GLU A 90 -10.39 -0.87 12.18
N GLN A 91 -10.32 -1.11 13.49
CA GLN A 91 -11.49 -1.03 14.36
C GLN A 91 -12.08 0.38 14.43
N SER A 92 -11.22 1.39 14.48
CA SER A 92 -11.68 2.77 14.64
C SER A 92 -12.20 3.40 13.35
N ALA A 93 -11.82 2.87 12.18
CA ALA A 93 -12.11 3.49 10.89
C ALA A 93 -12.82 2.53 9.92
N TRP A 94 -13.34 1.42 10.40
CA TRP A 94 -14.03 0.44 9.56
C TRP A 94 -15.28 1.04 8.91
N LYS A 95 -15.42 0.86 7.61
CA LYS A 95 -16.53 1.42 6.85
C LYS A 95 -17.77 0.51 6.80
N GLY A 96 -17.67 -0.69 7.31
CA GLY A 96 -18.79 -1.62 7.34
C GLY A 96 -19.03 -2.38 6.05
N LEU A 97 -18.02 -2.54 5.24
CA LEU A 97 -18.14 -3.29 3.98
C LEU A 97 -18.10 -4.80 4.17
#